data_c572d5508cfe5820261bfa703e2f4789
#
_entry.id   c572d5508cfe5820261bfa703e2f4789
#
_cell.length_a   1.000
_cell.length_b   1.000
_cell.length_c   1.000
_cell.angle_alpha   90.00
_cell.angle_beta   90.00
_cell.angle_gamma   90.00
#
_symmetry.space_group_name_H-M   'P 1'
#
loop_
_entity.id
_entity.type
_entity.pdbx_description
1 polymer ?
#
loop_
_entity_poly.entity_id
_entity_poly.type
_entity_poly.pdbx_seq_one_letter_code
_entity_poly.pdbx_strand_id
1 'polypeptide(L)'
;MLSAFAPSASAAAPAKPYDFNGDGYVDLAIGSPNGKVGKKAGAGFVSVIYGSAKGLNTAKKKVFTQNSKGIPGTAEAGDNFGYSLASADFDRDGYADLAIGAPGEDTAAGANAGTVTILWGTRSGLTTLAGSSAEFGDPGRNHRWGESLAVGDIQQDGSPELFITVPGTSMFKWFYFRPPAAASGAAVRPGAAMEPGGAKALPRRRGGVAAQSADDVNASWLATGDVTGDGHDDVVYAWHDADWPAPAERRGFVVLPGTAAGRLGDAVSVVFTEVKSLAVGDFNGDRRKDVAVGQSSAKGGRVAVFPGSASGVNSATRTVIDQDSPGVPGAGASGDGFGTAIAVGDVNKDGKADLAVGTPFDEVSGRKDAGRAYVLFGSASGLTGKGAQTVSQSTKGVPGASEKNDNFGFGVTLLDHTKDGRADLVVGAPRENGRDGAVTFFKSRGKAGFLPVLSVRAVGAGTFGVKGRNARLGGVLGR
;
A
#
# COMPACT_ATOMS: atom_id res chain seq x y z
N MET A 1 32.02 -43.84 -18.32
CA MET A 1 31.95 -42.36 -18.32
C MET A 1 30.81 -41.95 -17.43
N LEU A 2 31.10 -41.48 -16.19
CA LEU A 2 30.07 -40.91 -15.33
C LEU A 2 29.83 -39.49 -15.79
N SER A 3 28.61 -39.23 -16.29
CA SER A 3 28.11 -37.90 -16.57
C SER A 3 27.85 -37.21 -15.19
N ALA A 4 28.68 -36.24 -14.87
CA ALA A 4 28.41 -35.38 -13.71
C ALA A 4 27.18 -34.51 -14.01
N PHE A 5 26.08 -34.76 -13.33
CA PHE A 5 24.95 -33.83 -13.27
C PHE A 5 25.44 -32.53 -12.64
N ALA A 6 25.45 -31.45 -13.39
CA ALA A 6 25.60 -30.12 -12.83
C ALA A 6 24.43 -29.90 -11.87
N PRO A 7 24.68 -29.33 -10.67
CA PRO A 7 23.59 -29.01 -9.77
C PRO A 7 22.68 -28.01 -10.47
N SER A 8 21.38 -28.30 -10.47
CA SER A 8 20.37 -27.31 -10.87
C SER A 8 20.57 -26.05 -10.03
N ALA A 9 20.66 -24.91 -10.68
CA ALA A 9 20.70 -23.63 -9.96
C ALA A 9 19.46 -23.59 -9.04
N SER A 10 19.71 -23.48 -7.73
CA SER A 10 18.64 -23.24 -6.78
C SER A 10 17.99 -21.92 -7.16
N ALA A 11 16.66 -21.88 -7.23
CA ALA A 11 15.95 -20.62 -7.38
C ALA A 11 16.43 -19.65 -6.29
N ALA A 12 16.65 -18.40 -6.64
CA ALA A 12 17.00 -17.37 -5.67
C ALA A 12 15.91 -17.31 -4.60
N ALA A 13 16.29 -17.02 -3.36
CA ALA A 13 15.27 -16.73 -2.37
C ALA A 13 14.49 -15.47 -2.81
N PRO A 14 13.13 -15.47 -2.68
CA PRO A 14 12.34 -14.33 -3.09
C PRO A 14 12.83 -13.04 -2.42
N ALA A 15 12.90 -11.95 -3.19
CA ALA A 15 13.26 -10.65 -2.66
C ALA A 15 12.18 -10.16 -1.69
N LYS A 16 12.58 -9.38 -0.70
CA LYS A 16 11.61 -8.66 0.15
C LYS A 16 10.85 -7.65 -0.72
N PRO A 17 9.54 -7.44 -0.50
CA PRO A 17 8.81 -6.38 -1.16
C PRO A 17 9.56 -5.04 -1.08
N TYR A 18 9.59 -4.30 -2.18
CA TYR A 18 10.30 -3.03 -2.34
C TYR A 18 11.85 -3.08 -2.30
N ASP A 19 12.50 -4.24 -2.26
CA ASP A 19 13.95 -4.36 -2.46
C ASP A 19 14.23 -4.53 -3.96
N PHE A 20 14.07 -3.44 -4.72
CA PHE A 20 14.12 -3.46 -6.18
C PHE A 20 15.49 -3.78 -6.78
N ASN A 21 16.54 -3.68 -5.97
CA ASN A 21 17.92 -3.91 -6.42
C ASN A 21 18.60 -5.11 -5.74
N GLY A 22 17.87 -5.82 -4.86
CA GLY A 22 18.33 -7.04 -4.19
C GLY A 22 19.50 -6.82 -3.22
N ASP A 23 19.69 -5.58 -2.72
CA ASP A 23 20.78 -5.28 -1.78
C ASP A 23 20.37 -5.51 -0.32
N GLY A 24 19.11 -5.85 -0.10
CA GLY A 24 18.49 -6.18 1.18
C GLY A 24 18.04 -4.96 1.96
N TYR A 25 18.20 -3.75 1.43
CA TYR A 25 17.61 -2.52 1.94
C TYR A 25 16.32 -2.24 1.20
N VAL A 26 15.22 -2.11 1.93
CA VAL A 26 13.92 -1.83 1.31
C VAL A 26 13.90 -0.41 0.76
N ASP A 27 13.49 -0.26 -0.49
CA ASP A 27 13.40 1.01 -1.19
C ASP A 27 12.04 1.68 -0.93
N LEU A 28 11.91 2.96 -1.25
CA LEU A 28 10.66 3.70 -1.13
C LEU A 28 10.10 4.04 -2.51
N ALA A 29 8.89 3.56 -2.80
CA ALA A 29 8.11 4.00 -3.95
C ALA A 29 7.06 5.04 -3.51
N ILE A 30 6.94 6.13 -4.25
CA ILE A 30 6.03 7.25 -3.99
C ILE A 30 5.21 7.50 -5.25
N GLY A 31 3.91 7.28 -5.16
CA GLY A 31 2.96 7.64 -6.21
C GLY A 31 2.59 9.13 -6.16
N SER A 32 2.49 9.73 -7.31
CA SER A 32 2.08 11.12 -7.49
C SER A 32 1.00 11.22 -8.58
N PRO A 33 -0.20 10.63 -8.36
CA PRO A 33 -1.23 10.52 -9.40
C PRO A 33 -1.76 11.86 -9.89
N ASN A 34 -1.70 12.90 -9.07
CA ASN A 34 -2.12 14.25 -9.44
C ASN A 34 -1.02 15.05 -10.14
N GLY A 35 0.18 14.50 -10.27
CA GLY A 35 1.36 15.17 -10.80
C GLY A 35 1.21 15.47 -12.29
N LYS A 36 1.82 16.59 -12.74
CA LYS A 36 1.85 16.93 -14.15
C LYS A 36 3.01 16.23 -14.87
N VAL A 37 2.74 15.73 -16.07
CA VAL A 37 3.76 15.27 -17.01
C VAL A 37 3.71 16.19 -18.24
N GLY A 38 4.70 17.06 -18.41
CA GLY A 38 4.62 18.16 -19.37
C GLY A 38 3.45 19.10 -19.05
N LYS A 39 2.51 19.25 -19.99
CA LYS A 39 1.31 20.06 -19.81
C LYS A 39 0.08 19.26 -19.32
N LYS A 40 0.20 17.94 -19.18
CA LYS A 40 -0.88 17.02 -18.84
C LYS A 40 -1.08 16.96 -17.31
N ALA A 41 -2.13 17.58 -16.81
CA ALA A 41 -2.46 17.59 -15.38
C ALA A 41 -3.05 16.24 -14.96
N GLY A 42 -2.62 15.71 -13.80
CA GLY A 42 -3.12 14.43 -13.32
C GLY A 42 -2.68 13.21 -14.14
N ALA A 43 -1.71 13.37 -15.05
CA ALA A 43 -1.14 12.21 -15.75
C ALA A 43 -0.43 11.26 -14.78
N GLY A 44 0.15 11.83 -13.74
CA GLY A 44 0.78 11.05 -12.68
C GLY A 44 2.18 10.56 -12.99
N PHE A 45 2.91 10.23 -11.93
CA PHE A 45 4.24 9.63 -12.00
C PHE A 45 4.57 8.91 -10.70
N VAL A 46 5.58 8.04 -10.75
CA VAL A 46 6.13 7.34 -9.60
C VAL A 46 7.57 7.77 -9.39
N SER A 47 7.91 8.10 -8.15
CA SER A 47 9.27 8.40 -7.71
C SER A 47 9.77 7.29 -6.82
N VAL A 48 11.03 6.86 -7.00
CA VAL A 48 11.67 5.82 -6.20
C VAL A 48 12.95 6.36 -5.59
N ILE A 49 13.16 6.08 -4.29
CA ILE A 49 14.42 6.33 -3.58
C ILE A 49 14.90 5.00 -3.03
N TYR A 50 16.17 4.67 -3.29
CA TYR A 50 16.75 3.42 -2.81
C TYR A 50 17.17 3.51 -1.34
N GLY A 51 16.93 2.40 -0.62
CA GLY A 51 17.33 2.23 0.77
C GLY A 51 18.85 2.17 0.98
N SER A 52 19.31 2.30 2.21
CA SER A 52 20.70 2.11 2.61
C SER A 52 20.84 2.01 4.12
N ALA A 53 22.01 1.59 4.63
CA ALA A 53 22.31 1.54 6.06
C ALA A 53 22.07 2.88 6.81
N LYS A 54 22.04 4.01 6.07
CA LYS A 54 21.77 5.36 6.61
C LYS A 54 20.33 5.81 6.37
N GLY A 55 19.43 4.93 5.92
CA GLY A 55 18.08 5.23 5.47
C GLY A 55 18.02 5.54 3.98
N LEU A 56 17.05 6.33 3.56
CA LEU A 56 16.80 6.64 2.14
C LEU A 56 17.96 7.41 1.49
N ASN A 57 18.51 6.85 0.40
CA ASN A 57 19.63 7.44 -0.34
C ASN A 57 19.14 8.37 -1.45
N THR A 58 19.03 9.66 -1.17
CA THR A 58 18.54 10.65 -2.13
C THR A 58 19.45 10.86 -3.36
N ALA A 59 20.69 10.36 -3.35
CA ALA A 59 21.54 10.35 -4.53
C ALA A 59 21.15 9.24 -5.53
N LYS A 60 20.56 8.13 -5.04
CA LYS A 60 20.04 7.05 -5.86
C LYS A 60 18.51 7.17 -5.91
N LYS A 61 17.98 7.67 -7.01
CA LYS A 61 16.54 7.88 -7.21
C LYS A 61 16.19 7.75 -8.68
N LYS A 62 14.93 7.41 -8.95
CA LYS A 62 14.36 7.35 -10.31
C LYS A 62 12.96 7.98 -10.32
N VAL A 63 12.52 8.46 -11.47
CA VAL A 63 11.14 8.92 -11.71
C VAL A 63 10.65 8.23 -12.97
N PHE A 64 9.47 7.65 -12.88
CA PHE A 64 8.80 6.93 -13.95
C PHE A 64 7.48 7.60 -14.29
N THR A 65 7.20 7.74 -15.58
CA THR A 65 5.94 8.22 -16.16
C THR A 65 5.56 7.29 -17.30
N GLN A 66 4.35 7.34 -17.78
CA GLN A 66 3.95 6.58 -18.97
C GLN A 66 4.76 6.99 -20.23
N ASN A 67 5.36 8.19 -20.25
CA ASN A 67 6.30 8.60 -21.30
C ASN A 67 7.74 8.04 -21.11
N SER A 68 8.02 7.31 -20.04
CA SER A 68 9.33 6.67 -19.88
C SER A 68 9.49 5.55 -20.89
N LYS A 69 10.66 5.53 -21.57
CA LYS A 69 10.93 4.52 -22.61
C LYS A 69 10.69 3.11 -22.09
N GLY A 70 9.85 2.33 -22.76
CA GLY A 70 9.53 0.94 -22.42
C GLY A 70 8.31 0.77 -21.50
N ILE A 71 7.74 1.85 -20.99
CA ILE A 71 6.41 1.83 -20.38
C ILE A 71 5.39 2.03 -21.50
N PRO A 72 4.42 1.13 -21.65
CA PRO A 72 3.36 1.27 -22.64
C PRO A 72 2.42 2.43 -22.31
N GLY A 73 1.67 2.89 -23.34
CA GLY A 73 0.82 4.05 -23.22
C GLY A 73 1.56 5.36 -23.44
N THR A 74 0.89 6.44 -23.20
CA THR A 74 1.40 7.81 -23.22
C THR A 74 0.73 8.58 -22.09
N ALA A 75 1.49 9.37 -21.36
CA ALA A 75 0.91 10.18 -20.29
C ALA A 75 -0.16 11.13 -20.82
N GLU A 76 -1.39 10.99 -20.36
CA GLU A 76 -2.54 11.83 -20.69
C GLU A 76 -3.08 12.56 -19.45
N ALA A 77 -3.97 13.50 -19.65
CA ALA A 77 -4.52 14.23 -18.51
C ALA A 77 -5.57 13.37 -17.80
N GLY A 78 -5.33 13.09 -16.53
CA GLY A 78 -6.27 12.31 -15.71
C GLY A 78 -5.97 10.82 -15.57
N ASP A 79 -4.92 10.28 -16.21
CA ASP A 79 -4.56 8.85 -16.11
C ASP A 79 -4.29 8.41 -14.68
N ASN A 80 -3.78 9.32 -13.86
CA ASN A 80 -3.46 9.07 -12.46
C ASN A 80 -2.41 7.95 -12.25
N PHE A 81 -1.42 7.82 -13.13
CA PHE A 81 -0.32 6.85 -12.97
C PHE A 81 0.35 7.00 -11.60
N GLY A 82 0.46 5.90 -10.86
CA GLY A 82 0.92 5.90 -9.47
C GLY A 82 -0.20 6.13 -8.43
N TYR A 83 -1.45 5.87 -8.79
CA TYR A 83 -2.59 5.93 -7.88
C TYR A 83 -2.53 4.86 -6.79
N SER A 84 -2.08 3.68 -7.15
CA SER A 84 -1.85 2.56 -6.24
C SER A 84 -0.49 1.91 -6.55
N LEU A 85 0.13 1.32 -5.54
CA LEU A 85 1.44 0.70 -5.62
C LEU A 85 1.41 -0.62 -4.83
N ALA A 86 1.98 -1.68 -5.41
CA ALA A 86 2.22 -2.95 -4.72
C ALA A 86 3.53 -3.56 -5.21
N SER A 87 4.23 -4.30 -4.36
CA SER A 87 5.55 -4.85 -4.69
C SER A 87 5.70 -6.28 -4.23
N ALA A 88 6.27 -7.10 -5.09
CA ALA A 88 6.74 -8.45 -4.82
C ALA A 88 7.79 -8.84 -5.85
N ASP A 89 8.47 -9.94 -5.62
CA ASP A 89 9.33 -10.61 -6.61
C ASP A 89 8.46 -11.54 -7.46
N PHE A 90 7.79 -10.96 -8.49
CA PHE A 90 6.80 -11.67 -9.29
C PHE A 90 7.42 -12.73 -10.21
N ASP A 91 8.63 -12.51 -10.70
CA ASP A 91 9.32 -13.45 -11.59
C ASP A 91 10.34 -14.33 -10.88
N ARG A 92 10.49 -14.16 -9.56
CA ARG A 92 11.36 -14.95 -8.68
C ARG A 92 12.83 -14.91 -9.06
N ASP A 93 13.28 -13.74 -9.54
CA ASP A 93 14.68 -13.52 -9.92
C ASP A 93 15.56 -12.99 -8.79
N GLY A 94 14.96 -12.72 -7.60
CA GLY A 94 15.63 -12.22 -6.41
C GLY A 94 15.67 -10.70 -6.31
N TYR A 95 14.92 -10.00 -7.15
CA TYR A 95 14.70 -8.56 -7.11
C TYR A 95 13.21 -8.27 -7.01
N ALA A 96 12.80 -7.38 -6.14
CA ALA A 96 11.39 -7.01 -6.07
C ALA A 96 10.97 -6.18 -7.28
N ASP A 97 9.75 -6.41 -7.74
CA ASP A 97 9.11 -5.68 -8.81
C ASP A 97 8.09 -4.67 -8.25
N LEU A 98 7.62 -3.78 -9.09
CA LEU A 98 6.64 -2.76 -8.70
C LEU A 98 5.44 -2.77 -9.65
N ALA A 99 4.27 -3.08 -9.12
CA ALA A 99 2.98 -2.88 -9.77
C ALA A 99 2.47 -1.47 -9.52
N ILE A 100 2.02 -0.78 -10.57
CA ILE A 100 1.60 0.61 -10.57
C ILE A 100 0.23 0.71 -11.22
N GLY A 101 -0.78 1.20 -10.49
CA GLY A 101 -2.11 1.45 -11.02
C GLY A 101 -2.24 2.84 -11.66
N ALA A 102 -2.97 2.89 -12.78
CA ALA A 102 -3.39 4.10 -13.49
C ALA A 102 -4.89 4.01 -13.80
N PRO A 103 -5.78 4.23 -12.80
CA PRO A 103 -7.22 3.97 -12.96
C PRO A 103 -7.94 4.93 -13.90
N GLY A 104 -7.33 6.04 -14.26
CA GLY A 104 -7.88 7.00 -15.22
C GLY A 104 -7.42 6.80 -16.64
N GLU A 105 -6.60 5.77 -16.93
CA GLU A 105 -6.10 5.49 -18.28
C GLU A 105 -7.22 5.20 -19.25
N ASP A 106 -7.18 5.87 -20.41
CA ASP A 106 -8.05 5.61 -21.54
C ASP A 106 -7.45 4.48 -22.39
N THR A 107 -8.21 3.44 -22.67
CA THR A 107 -7.77 2.32 -23.50
C THR A 107 -8.67 2.17 -24.73
N ALA A 108 -8.33 1.25 -25.64
CA ALA A 108 -9.20 0.90 -26.76
C ALA A 108 -10.61 0.45 -26.33
N ALA A 109 -10.76 0.01 -25.08
CA ALA A 109 -12.04 -0.42 -24.50
C ALA A 109 -12.90 0.73 -23.96
N GLY A 110 -12.34 1.92 -23.80
CA GLY A 110 -13.09 3.13 -23.41
C GLY A 110 -12.35 4.02 -22.43
N ALA A 111 -12.95 5.16 -22.14
CA ALA A 111 -12.43 6.16 -21.22
C ALA A 111 -12.42 5.63 -19.78
N ASN A 112 -11.37 5.97 -19.03
CA ASN A 112 -11.13 5.55 -17.66
C ASN A 112 -11.25 4.02 -17.47
N ALA A 113 -10.84 3.24 -18.46
CA ALA A 113 -10.81 1.78 -18.32
C ALA A 113 -9.80 1.35 -17.26
N GLY A 114 -8.71 2.10 -17.15
CA GLY A 114 -7.62 1.89 -16.21
C GLY A 114 -6.66 0.81 -16.63
N THR A 115 -5.43 0.90 -16.13
CA THR A 115 -4.36 -0.09 -16.39
C THR A 115 -3.51 -0.34 -15.15
N VAL A 116 -2.76 -1.45 -15.19
CA VAL A 116 -1.70 -1.74 -14.23
C VAL A 116 -0.41 -2.00 -14.99
N THR A 117 0.66 -1.31 -14.62
CA THR A 117 2.00 -1.47 -15.19
C THR A 117 2.91 -2.16 -14.19
N ILE A 118 3.66 -3.17 -14.63
CA ILE A 118 4.72 -3.80 -13.82
C ILE A 118 6.08 -3.23 -14.25
N LEU A 119 6.87 -2.75 -13.31
CA LEU A 119 8.29 -2.45 -13.50
C LEU A 119 9.10 -3.55 -12.84
N TRP A 120 9.99 -4.18 -13.60
CA TRP A 120 10.80 -5.28 -13.10
C TRP A 120 12.02 -4.80 -12.31
N GLY A 121 12.28 -5.49 -11.19
CA GLY A 121 13.49 -5.33 -10.42
C GLY A 121 14.72 -5.83 -11.17
N THR A 122 15.88 -5.32 -10.85
CA THR A 122 17.17 -5.80 -11.35
C THR A 122 18.27 -5.35 -10.41
N ARG A 123 19.47 -5.89 -10.53
CA ARG A 123 20.64 -5.42 -9.78
C ARG A 123 20.88 -3.90 -9.86
N SER A 124 20.35 -3.23 -10.89
CA SER A 124 20.44 -1.78 -11.06
C SER A 124 19.19 -1.04 -10.56
N GLY A 125 18.29 -1.76 -9.91
CA GLY A 125 16.96 -1.31 -9.49
C GLY A 125 15.94 -1.41 -10.63
N LEU A 126 14.76 -0.84 -10.44
CA LEU A 126 13.65 -0.94 -11.39
C LEU A 126 14.05 -0.58 -12.82
N THR A 127 13.57 -1.36 -13.75
CA THR A 127 13.77 -1.18 -15.19
C THR A 127 12.44 -1.08 -15.93
N THR A 128 12.48 -0.38 -17.06
CA THR A 128 11.37 -0.30 -18.02
C THR A 128 11.62 -1.19 -19.26
N LEU A 129 12.70 -1.98 -19.24
CA LEU A 129 13.04 -2.87 -20.34
C LEU A 129 12.10 -4.10 -20.34
N ALA A 130 11.58 -4.40 -21.51
CA ALA A 130 10.70 -5.54 -21.80
C ALA A 130 9.26 -5.44 -21.25
N GLY A 131 8.49 -4.51 -21.81
CA GLY A 131 7.10 -4.70 -22.22
C GLY A 131 6.18 -5.47 -21.27
N SER A 132 5.95 -4.97 -20.09
CA SER A 132 4.97 -5.52 -19.21
C SER A 132 4.07 -4.41 -18.67
N SER A 133 3.28 -3.82 -19.53
CA SER A 133 1.99 -3.35 -19.08
C SER A 133 1.01 -4.44 -19.43
N ALA A 134 0.23 -4.77 -18.49
CA ALA A 134 -0.84 -5.67 -18.73
C ALA A 134 -2.12 -4.85 -18.67
N GLU A 135 -2.69 -4.60 -19.83
CA GLU A 135 -4.11 -4.36 -19.91
C GLU A 135 -4.79 -5.68 -19.62
N PHE A 136 -5.31 -5.86 -18.41
CA PHE A 136 -5.85 -7.14 -17.99
C PHE A 136 -7.34 -7.20 -18.17
N GLY A 137 -7.78 -8.21 -18.89
CA GLY A 137 -9.12 -8.71 -18.87
C GLY A 137 -10.03 -8.01 -19.84
N ASP A 138 -11.24 -7.71 -19.41
CA ASP A 138 -12.31 -7.08 -20.18
C ASP A 138 -12.46 -5.62 -19.71
N PRO A 139 -11.52 -4.73 -20.08
CA PRO A 139 -11.60 -3.36 -19.68
C PRO A 139 -12.81 -2.74 -20.38
N GLY A 140 -13.71 -2.14 -19.63
CA GLY A 140 -14.81 -1.37 -20.13
C GLY A 140 -14.67 0.08 -19.70
N ARG A 141 -15.46 0.96 -20.28
CA ARG A 141 -15.53 2.36 -19.88
C ARG A 141 -15.79 2.47 -18.38
N ASN A 142 -15.00 3.31 -17.69
CA ASN A 142 -15.08 3.56 -16.25
C ASN A 142 -14.83 2.33 -15.34
N HIS A 143 -14.18 1.29 -15.84
CA HIS A 143 -13.84 0.12 -15.00
C HIS A 143 -12.77 0.44 -13.96
N ARG A 144 -11.91 1.46 -14.20
CA ARG A 144 -10.92 1.98 -13.24
C ARG A 144 -9.98 0.90 -12.69
N TRP A 145 -9.44 0.06 -13.57
CA TRP A 145 -8.47 -0.96 -13.18
C TRP A 145 -7.28 -0.34 -12.44
N GLY A 146 -6.86 -1.01 -11.36
CA GLY A 146 -5.70 -0.58 -10.61
C GLY A 146 -5.98 0.56 -9.62
N GLU A 147 -7.22 0.76 -9.21
CA GLU A 147 -7.54 1.73 -8.15
C GLU A 147 -6.97 1.28 -6.80
N SER A 148 -6.98 -0.03 -6.51
CA SER A 148 -6.25 -0.61 -5.39
C SER A 148 -5.53 -1.88 -5.84
N LEU A 149 -4.34 -2.09 -5.30
CA LEU A 149 -3.50 -3.24 -5.54
C LEU A 149 -3.12 -3.89 -4.20
N ALA A 150 -3.02 -5.21 -4.17
CA ALA A 150 -2.44 -5.98 -3.08
C ALA A 150 -1.66 -7.17 -3.64
N VAL A 151 -0.75 -7.71 -2.83
CA VAL A 151 0.05 -8.88 -3.16
C VAL A 151 -0.03 -9.87 -2.02
N GLY A 152 -0.27 -11.16 -2.31
CA GLY A 152 -0.29 -12.23 -1.32
C GLY A 152 -0.04 -13.57 -1.98
N ASP A 153 0.46 -14.52 -1.21
CA ASP A 153 0.70 -15.91 -1.64
C ASP A 153 -0.46 -16.80 -1.13
N ILE A 154 -1.58 -16.79 -1.88
CA ILE A 154 -2.78 -17.55 -1.50
C ILE A 154 -2.60 -19.05 -1.67
N GLN A 155 -1.59 -19.50 -2.42
CA GLN A 155 -1.27 -20.90 -2.62
C GLN A 155 -0.21 -21.41 -1.65
N GLN A 156 0.54 -20.52 -1.03
CA GLN A 156 1.72 -20.83 -0.22
C GLN A 156 2.81 -21.59 -1.01
N ASP A 157 2.95 -21.27 -2.29
CA ASP A 157 3.95 -21.88 -3.17
C ASP A 157 5.21 -20.99 -3.35
N GLY A 158 5.24 -19.83 -2.69
CA GLY A 158 6.30 -18.84 -2.75
C GLY A 158 6.23 -17.97 -3.99
N SER A 159 5.14 -18.04 -4.78
CA SER A 159 4.89 -17.19 -5.94
C SER A 159 3.72 -16.26 -5.64
N PRO A 160 3.97 -14.98 -5.37
CA PRO A 160 2.92 -14.08 -4.96
C PRO A 160 1.95 -13.76 -6.10
N GLU A 161 0.66 -13.72 -5.80
CA GLU A 161 -0.38 -13.23 -6.69
C GLU A 161 -0.56 -11.73 -6.58
N LEU A 162 -0.90 -11.09 -7.69
CA LEU A 162 -1.31 -9.69 -7.74
C LEU A 162 -2.84 -9.58 -7.79
N PHE A 163 -3.41 -8.89 -6.81
CA PHE A 163 -4.84 -8.58 -6.72
C PHE A 163 -5.09 -7.15 -7.17
N ILE A 164 -6.08 -6.98 -8.05
CA ILE A 164 -6.41 -5.70 -8.70
C ILE A 164 -7.89 -5.43 -8.53
N THR A 165 -8.27 -4.29 -7.98
CA THR A 165 -9.68 -3.88 -7.95
C THR A 165 -10.13 -3.37 -9.31
N VAL A 166 -11.41 -3.63 -9.61
CA VAL A 166 -12.12 -3.16 -10.79
C VAL A 166 -13.44 -2.52 -10.33
N PRO A 167 -13.42 -1.31 -9.74
CA PRO A 167 -14.58 -0.72 -9.08
C PRO A 167 -15.81 -0.62 -9.98
N GLY A 168 -15.66 -0.22 -11.23
CA GLY A 168 -16.78 -0.14 -12.19
C GLY A 168 -17.51 -1.45 -12.47
N THR A 169 -17.01 -2.59 -11.97
CA THR A 169 -17.68 -3.90 -12.06
C THR A 169 -18.04 -4.48 -10.70
N SER A 170 -17.73 -3.76 -9.62
CA SER A 170 -17.89 -4.27 -8.24
C SER A 170 -17.17 -5.59 -8.01
N MET A 171 -16.00 -5.75 -8.60
CA MET A 171 -15.19 -6.96 -8.54
C MET A 171 -13.74 -6.62 -8.25
N PHE A 172 -12.98 -7.62 -7.87
CA PHE A 172 -11.53 -7.62 -8.00
C PHE A 172 -11.11 -8.89 -8.75
N LYS A 173 -9.91 -8.85 -9.34
CA LYS A 173 -9.31 -9.98 -10.04
C LYS A 173 -7.92 -10.23 -9.49
N TRP A 174 -7.40 -11.45 -9.64
CA TRP A 174 -6.04 -11.79 -9.29
C TRP A 174 -5.35 -12.52 -10.42
N PHE A 175 -4.02 -12.44 -10.41
CA PHE A 175 -3.16 -12.93 -11.47
C PHE A 175 -1.97 -13.66 -10.87
N TYR A 176 -1.60 -14.76 -11.51
CA TYR A 176 -0.38 -15.51 -11.25
C TYR A 176 0.73 -15.01 -12.16
N PHE A 177 1.95 -15.14 -11.69
CA PHE A 177 3.13 -14.91 -12.50
C PHE A 177 3.85 -16.23 -12.68
N ARG A 178 4.04 -16.68 -13.94
CA ARG A 178 4.90 -17.81 -14.23
C ARG A 178 6.31 -17.30 -14.47
N PRO A 179 7.30 -17.72 -13.66
CA PRO A 179 8.69 -17.46 -13.96
C PRO A 179 9.00 -17.91 -15.39
N PRO A 180 9.82 -17.17 -16.14
CA PRO A 180 10.24 -17.61 -17.47
C PRO A 180 10.88 -19.00 -17.34
N ALA A 181 10.46 -19.94 -18.20
CA ALA A 181 11.03 -21.28 -18.21
C ALA A 181 12.56 -21.15 -18.29
N ALA A 182 13.28 -21.77 -17.35
CA ALA A 182 14.72 -21.73 -17.30
C ALA A 182 15.28 -22.30 -18.60
N ALA A 183 15.58 -21.42 -19.55
CA ALA A 183 16.33 -21.79 -20.74
C ALA A 183 17.73 -22.15 -20.26
N SER A 184 18.13 -23.41 -20.46
CA SER A 184 19.43 -23.93 -20.10
C SER A 184 20.52 -23.00 -20.63
N GLY A 185 21.14 -22.19 -19.72
CA GLY A 185 22.31 -21.39 -20.02
C GLY A 185 22.08 -19.96 -20.55
N ALA A 186 20.86 -19.43 -20.59
CA ALA A 186 20.59 -18.05 -20.95
C ALA A 186 20.33 -17.20 -19.68
N ALA A 187 20.83 -15.95 -19.67
CA ALA A 187 20.48 -14.99 -18.66
C ALA A 187 18.95 -14.90 -18.54
N VAL A 188 18.42 -15.02 -17.33
CA VAL A 188 16.99 -14.87 -17.03
C VAL A 188 16.55 -13.52 -17.60
N ARG A 189 15.60 -13.54 -18.54
CA ARG A 189 15.02 -12.30 -19.04
C ARG A 189 14.02 -11.81 -18.01
N PRO A 190 14.03 -10.54 -17.60
CA PRO A 190 12.96 -9.99 -16.81
C PRO A 190 11.62 -10.17 -17.54
N GLY A 191 10.62 -10.64 -16.86
CA GLY A 191 9.27 -10.75 -17.41
C GLY A 191 8.62 -12.11 -17.25
N ALA A 192 7.89 -12.30 -16.14
CA ALA A 192 6.98 -13.43 -16.01
C ALA A 192 5.77 -13.28 -16.93
N ALA A 193 5.29 -14.39 -17.49
CA ALA A 193 3.99 -14.40 -18.16
C ALA A 193 2.90 -14.32 -17.07
N MET A 194 1.99 -13.36 -17.20
CA MET A 194 0.83 -13.24 -16.34
C MET A 194 -0.33 -14.10 -16.81
N GLU A 195 -0.92 -14.85 -15.90
CA GLU A 195 -2.08 -15.69 -16.17
C GLU A 195 -3.26 -15.28 -15.27
N PRO A 196 -4.49 -15.26 -15.82
CA PRO A 196 -5.66 -14.97 -15.00
C PRO A 196 -5.87 -16.06 -13.93
N GLY A 197 -5.84 -15.68 -12.66
CA GLY A 197 -6.17 -16.56 -11.54
C GLY A 197 -7.67 -16.68 -11.31
N GLY A 198 -8.38 -15.59 -11.44
CA GLY A 198 -9.81 -15.55 -11.25
C GLY A 198 -10.38 -14.16 -11.04
N ALA A 199 -11.68 -14.13 -10.77
CA ALA A 199 -12.41 -12.93 -10.39
C ALA A 199 -13.41 -13.27 -9.31
N LYS A 200 -13.59 -12.40 -8.33
CA LYS A 200 -14.58 -12.55 -7.26
C LYS A 200 -15.45 -11.30 -7.20
N ALA A 201 -16.75 -11.51 -7.28
CA ALA A 201 -17.73 -10.43 -7.08
C ALA A 201 -17.96 -10.19 -5.59
N LEU A 202 -18.33 -8.97 -5.25
CA LEU A 202 -18.77 -8.63 -3.90
C LEU A 202 -19.97 -9.48 -3.46
N PRO A 203 -20.07 -9.80 -2.16
CA PRO A 203 -21.26 -10.43 -1.61
C PRO A 203 -22.47 -9.51 -1.83
N ARG A 204 -23.37 -9.90 -2.74
CA ARG A 204 -24.66 -9.20 -2.91
C ARG A 204 -25.63 -9.74 -1.89
N ARG A 205 -26.26 -8.88 -1.09
CA ARG A 205 -27.35 -9.31 -0.22
C ARG A 205 -28.52 -9.90 -1.05
N ARG A 206 -29.07 -11.04 -0.62
CA ARG A 206 -30.37 -11.54 -1.12
C ARG A 206 -31.47 -10.55 -0.72
N GLY A 207 -31.88 -9.69 -1.62
CA GLY A 207 -32.96 -8.72 -1.38
C GLY A 207 -32.85 -7.58 -2.38
N GLY A 208 -33.21 -7.85 -3.58
CA GLY A 208 -33.56 -7.06 -4.72
C GLY A 208 -33.52 -5.54 -4.64
N VAL A 209 -32.32 -4.95 -4.60
CA VAL A 209 -32.12 -3.67 -5.30
C VAL A 209 -30.95 -3.91 -6.25
N ALA A 210 -31.23 -3.93 -7.54
CA ALA A 210 -30.20 -3.94 -8.56
C ALA A 210 -29.29 -2.73 -8.33
N ALA A 211 -27.97 -2.92 -8.37
CA ALA A 211 -27.04 -1.81 -8.49
C ALA A 211 -27.47 -0.98 -9.69
N GLN A 212 -27.83 0.28 -9.47
CA GLN A 212 -28.46 1.11 -10.49
C GLN A 212 -27.47 1.61 -11.54
N SER A 213 -26.16 1.52 -11.30
CA SER A 213 -25.15 1.74 -12.33
C SER A 213 -23.79 1.19 -11.89
N ALA A 214 -22.90 0.95 -12.86
CA ALA A 214 -21.50 0.61 -12.59
C ALA A 214 -20.71 1.75 -11.90
N ASP A 215 -21.32 2.93 -11.81
CA ASP A 215 -20.72 4.13 -11.22
C ASP A 215 -20.87 4.23 -9.70
N ASP A 216 -21.59 3.29 -9.06
CA ASP A 216 -22.01 3.40 -7.66
C ASP A 216 -21.00 2.84 -6.62
N VAL A 217 -19.87 2.26 -7.02
CA VAL A 217 -18.83 1.77 -6.10
C VAL A 217 -17.56 2.61 -6.23
N ASN A 218 -17.36 3.55 -5.33
CA ASN A 218 -16.36 4.60 -5.47
C ASN A 218 -15.05 4.41 -4.70
N ALA A 219 -14.91 3.39 -3.88
CA ALA A 219 -13.64 3.12 -3.22
C ALA A 219 -13.58 1.66 -2.81
N SER A 220 -12.55 1.00 -3.21
CA SER A 220 -12.24 -0.34 -2.79
C SER A 220 -10.80 -0.43 -2.32
N TRP A 221 -10.57 -1.14 -1.22
CA TRP A 221 -9.25 -1.41 -0.69
C TRP A 221 -9.03 -2.90 -0.66
N LEU A 222 -7.80 -3.31 -0.96
CA LEU A 222 -7.32 -4.67 -0.84
C LEU A 222 -6.18 -4.72 0.17
N ALA A 223 -6.15 -5.77 0.96
CA ALA A 223 -5.01 -6.19 1.77
C ALA A 223 -4.98 -7.72 1.82
N THR A 224 -3.83 -8.29 2.11
CA THR A 224 -3.63 -9.74 2.16
C THR A 224 -2.89 -10.13 3.42
N GLY A 225 -3.03 -11.36 3.84
CA GLY A 225 -2.33 -11.98 4.95
C GLY A 225 -3.14 -13.11 5.57
N ASP A 226 -2.48 -14.03 6.20
CA ASP A 226 -3.09 -15.20 6.84
C ASP A 226 -3.90 -14.81 8.08
N VAL A 227 -5.15 -14.39 7.88
CA VAL A 227 -6.12 -14.00 8.92
C VAL A 227 -6.73 -15.23 9.58
N THR A 228 -6.90 -16.31 8.82
CA THR A 228 -7.49 -17.56 9.30
C THR A 228 -6.49 -18.42 10.06
N GLY A 229 -5.19 -18.23 9.85
CA GLY A 229 -4.11 -19.00 10.49
C GLY A 229 -3.95 -20.39 9.90
N ASP A 230 -4.33 -20.60 8.63
CA ASP A 230 -4.19 -21.87 7.92
C ASP A 230 -2.91 -21.96 7.08
N GLY A 231 -2.11 -20.89 7.08
CA GLY A 231 -0.84 -20.78 6.38
C GLY A 231 -0.93 -20.20 4.98
N HIS A 232 -2.15 -19.98 4.45
CA HIS A 232 -2.38 -19.34 3.16
C HIS A 232 -2.72 -17.86 3.39
N ASP A 233 -2.23 -16.97 2.53
CA ASP A 233 -2.69 -15.59 2.59
C ASP A 233 -4.16 -15.50 2.20
N ASP A 234 -4.95 -14.83 3.04
CA ASP A 234 -6.34 -14.49 2.77
C ASP A 234 -6.42 -13.12 2.11
N VAL A 235 -7.50 -12.86 1.40
CA VAL A 235 -7.79 -11.55 0.82
C VAL A 235 -8.81 -10.82 1.68
N VAL A 236 -8.45 -9.66 2.17
CA VAL A 236 -9.36 -8.72 2.81
C VAL A 236 -9.74 -7.66 1.78
N TYR A 237 -11.00 -7.67 1.37
CA TYR A 237 -11.54 -6.73 0.42
C TYR A 237 -12.55 -5.81 1.10
N ALA A 238 -12.34 -4.50 1.02
CA ALA A 238 -13.24 -3.50 1.55
C ALA A 238 -13.94 -2.73 0.43
N TRP A 239 -15.21 -2.40 0.63
CA TRP A 239 -16.03 -1.68 -0.33
C TRP A 239 -16.77 -0.51 0.31
N HIS A 240 -17.12 0.44 -0.50
CA HIS A 240 -17.92 1.61 -0.15
C HIS A 240 -18.85 1.94 -1.32
N ASP A 241 -20.15 2.07 -1.04
CA ASP A 241 -21.13 2.50 -2.02
C ASP A 241 -21.10 4.05 -2.15
N ALA A 242 -21.26 4.54 -3.37
CA ALA A 242 -21.12 5.96 -3.70
C ALA A 242 -22.22 6.85 -3.10
N ASP A 243 -23.38 6.32 -2.86
CA ASP A 243 -24.51 7.06 -2.32
C ASP A 243 -24.34 7.35 -0.83
N TRP A 244 -23.53 8.33 -0.50
CA TRP A 244 -23.39 8.81 0.88
C TRP A 244 -24.45 9.87 1.19
N PRO A 245 -25.17 9.74 2.32
CA PRO A 245 -25.04 8.78 3.42
C PRO A 245 -25.77 7.44 3.14
N ALA A 246 -25.00 6.46 2.73
CA ALA A 246 -25.53 5.13 2.47
C ALA A 246 -25.91 4.41 3.77
N PRO A 247 -26.92 3.52 3.77
CA PRO A 247 -27.15 2.60 4.89
C PRO A 247 -25.87 1.85 5.26
N ALA A 248 -25.66 1.57 6.55
CA ALA A 248 -24.46 0.89 7.04
C ALA A 248 -24.13 -0.42 6.30
N GLU A 249 -25.13 -1.05 5.71
CA GLU A 249 -25.04 -2.31 4.95
C GLU A 249 -24.37 -2.17 3.57
N ARG A 250 -24.15 -0.94 3.09
CA ARG A 250 -23.53 -0.65 1.78
C ARG A 250 -22.04 -0.41 1.86
N ARG A 251 -21.41 -0.62 3.02
CA ARG A 251 -19.97 -0.45 3.25
C ARG A 251 -19.48 -1.48 4.24
N GLY A 252 -18.28 -1.96 4.05
CA GLY A 252 -17.68 -2.95 4.92
C GLY A 252 -16.46 -3.58 4.33
N PHE A 253 -16.07 -4.69 4.92
CA PHE A 253 -15.05 -5.56 4.37
C PHE A 253 -15.43 -7.04 4.50
N VAL A 254 -14.79 -7.86 3.70
CA VAL A 254 -14.94 -9.31 3.69
C VAL A 254 -13.55 -9.95 3.78
N VAL A 255 -13.47 -11.11 4.47
CA VAL A 255 -12.31 -11.98 4.47
C VAL A 255 -12.60 -13.19 3.60
N LEU A 256 -11.80 -13.41 2.59
CA LEU A 256 -11.88 -14.50 1.63
C LEU A 256 -10.63 -15.36 1.79
N PRO A 257 -10.74 -16.59 2.32
CA PRO A 257 -9.57 -17.43 2.58
C PRO A 257 -8.89 -17.86 1.28
N GLY A 258 -7.56 -17.83 1.31
CA GLY A 258 -6.72 -18.46 0.32
C GLY A 258 -6.83 -19.99 0.37
N THR A 259 -6.39 -20.69 -0.65
CA THR A 259 -6.39 -22.15 -0.68
C THR A 259 -5.21 -22.68 -1.50
N ALA A 260 -4.71 -23.85 -1.17
CA ALA A 260 -3.64 -24.53 -1.92
C ALA A 260 -3.98 -24.76 -3.41
N ALA A 261 -5.24 -24.67 -3.80
CA ALA A 261 -5.66 -24.76 -5.20
C ALA A 261 -5.55 -23.43 -5.97
N GLY A 262 -5.04 -22.37 -5.33
CA GLY A 262 -4.93 -21.03 -5.92
C GLY A 262 -6.27 -20.34 -6.15
N ARG A 263 -7.28 -20.71 -5.38
CA ARG A 263 -8.61 -20.10 -5.43
C ARG A 263 -8.93 -19.45 -4.11
N LEU A 264 -9.74 -18.43 -4.17
CA LEU A 264 -10.34 -17.86 -2.97
C LEU A 264 -11.59 -18.66 -2.59
N GLY A 265 -11.64 -19.05 -1.34
CA GLY A 265 -12.80 -19.69 -0.74
C GLY A 265 -14.01 -18.76 -0.64
N ASP A 266 -15.09 -19.27 -0.06
CA ASP A 266 -16.24 -18.43 0.30
C ASP A 266 -15.90 -17.51 1.47
N ALA A 267 -16.61 -16.38 1.55
CA ALA A 267 -16.38 -15.42 2.61
C ALA A 267 -16.59 -16.04 4.00
N VAL A 268 -15.54 -16.03 4.81
CA VAL A 268 -15.61 -16.51 6.22
C VAL A 268 -16.03 -15.41 7.18
N SER A 269 -15.89 -14.14 6.79
CA SER A 269 -16.36 -13.00 7.55
C SER A 269 -16.88 -11.92 6.60
N VAL A 270 -18.02 -11.31 6.97
CA VAL A 270 -18.55 -10.10 6.36
C VAL A 270 -18.80 -9.09 7.47
N VAL A 271 -18.09 -7.99 7.49
CA VAL A 271 -18.21 -6.96 8.52
C VAL A 271 -18.72 -5.67 7.92
N PHE A 272 -19.93 -5.26 8.31
CA PHE A 272 -20.51 -3.99 7.89
C PHE A 272 -20.00 -2.86 8.76
N THR A 273 -19.14 -2.05 8.22
CA THR A 273 -18.50 -0.92 8.91
C THR A 273 -17.95 0.07 7.91
N GLU A 274 -17.67 1.29 8.33
CA GLU A 274 -16.92 2.24 7.51
C GLU A 274 -15.47 1.79 7.38
N VAL A 275 -14.91 1.87 6.19
CA VAL A 275 -13.50 1.66 5.91
C VAL A 275 -12.97 2.85 5.12
N LYS A 276 -12.00 3.56 5.66
CA LYS A 276 -11.25 4.65 5.02
C LYS A 276 -9.83 4.24 4.67
N SER A 277 -9.29 3.30 5.41
CA SER A 277 -8.00 2.70 5.20
C SER A 277 -8.03 1.28 5.73
N LEU A 278 -7.20 0.41 5.18
CA LEU A 278 -7.18 -1.02 5.49
C LEU A 278 -5.72 -1.48 5.60
N ALA A 279 -5.43 -2.28 6.61
CA ALA A 279 -4.14 -2.96 6.77
C ALA A 279 -4.32 -4.27 7.52
N VAL A 280 -3.39 -5.21 7.33
CA VAL A 280 -3.42 -6.55 7.92
C VAL A 280 -2.09 -6.82 8.61
N GLY A 281 -2.10 -7.24 9.88
CA GLY A 281 -0.90 -7.50 10.66
C GLY A 281 -1.18 -8.25 11.96
N ASP A 282 -0.21 -9.01 12.44
CA ASP A 282 -0.30 -9.75 13.70
C ASP A 282 0.07 -8.83 14.88
N PHE A 283 -0.93 -8.10 15.43
CA PHE A 283 -0.70 -7.14 16.50
C PHE A 283 -0.60 -7.79 17.90
N ASN A 284 -1.04 -9.04 18.03
CA ASN A 284 -1.06 -9.74 19.30
C ASN A 284 0.03 -10.83 19.42
N GLY A 285 0.69 -11.21 18.32
CA GLY A 285 1.73 -12.21 18.27
C GLY A 285 1.20 -13.65 18.29
N ASP A 286 -0.07 -13.88 17.93
CA ASP A 286 -0.67 -15.22 17.91
C ASP A 286 -0.49 -15.96 16.56
N ARG A 287 0.20 -15.33 15.59
CA ARG A 287 0.49 -15.80 14.23
C ARG A 287 -0.69 -15.75 13.27
N ARG A 288 -1.85 -15.26 13.69
CA ARG A 288 -2.93 -14.87 12.77
C ARG A 288 -2.84 -13.40 12.52
N LYS A 289 -3.15 -13.01 11.31
CA LYS A 289 -3.19 -11.58 11.00
C LYS A 289 -4.53 -10.99 11.45
N ASP A 290 -4.45 -9.85 12.12
CA ASP A 290 -5.61 -9.04 12.48
C ASP A 290 -5.91 -8.03 11.36
N VAL A 291 -7.16 -7.60 11.26
CA VAL A 291 -7.59 -6.60 10.27
C VAL A 291 -7.78 -5.26 10.97
N ALA A 292 -6.98 -4.26 10.59
CA ALA A 292 -7.10 -2.88 11.06
C ALA A 292 -7.80 -2.02 10.00
N VAL A 293 -8.78 -1.22 10.41
CA VAL A 293 -9.49 -0.29 9.54
C VAL A 293 -9.57 1.10 10.16
N GLY A 294 -9.29 2.12 9.36
CA GLY A 294 -9.56 3.50 9.72
C GLY A 294 -11.03 3.86 9.50
N GLN A 295 -11.62 4.62 10.43
CA GLN A 295 -13.03 5.00 10.43
C GLN A 295 -13.22 6.45 10.82
N SER A 296 -14.28 7.09 10.35
CA SER A 296 -14.70 8.39 10.88
C SER A 296 -15.22 8.25 12.32
N SER A 297 -15.07 9.31 13.09
CA SER A 297 -15.78 9.48 14.35
C SER A 297 -16.05 10.97 14.60
N ALA A 298 -17.00 11.28 15.47
CA ALA A 298 -17.27 12.65 15.89
C ALA A 298 -16.07 13.31 16.62
N LYS A 299 -15.12 12.47 17.07
CA LYS A 299 -13.89 12.88 17.79
C LYS A 299 -12.65 12.81 16.90
N GLY A 300 -12.79 13.04 15.60
CA GLY A 300 -11.66 13.17 14.69
C GLY A 300 -11.17 11.91 14.01
N GLY A 301 -11.89 10.78 14.13
CA GLY A 301 -11.53 9.52 13.53
C GLY A 301 -11.05 8.47 14.54
N ARG A 302 -10.89 7.23 14.10
CA ARG A 302 -10.47 6.09 14.93
C ARG A 302 -9.92 4.96 14.08
N VAL A 303 -9.21 4.06 14.70
CA VAL A 303 -8.82 2.76 14.13
C VAL A 303 -9.57 1.67 14.89
N ALA A 304 -10.22 0.75 14.16
CA ALA A 304 -10.79 -0.48 14.70
C ALA A 304 -9.95 -1.67 14.25
N VAL A 305 -9.54 -2.53 15.18
CA VAL A 305 -8.76 -3.73 14.94
C VAL A 305 -9.62 -4.94 15.25
N PHE A 306 -9.76 -5.84 14.30
CA PHE A 306 -10.54 -7.05 14.36
C PHE A 306 -9.57 -8.25 14.42
N PRO A 307 -9.49 -8.95 15.55
CA PRO A 307 -8.59 -10.09 15.68
C PRO A 307 -8.91 -11.22 14.70
N GLY A 308 -7.87 -11.80 14.12
CA GLY A 308 -7.95 -12.96 13.25
C GLY A 308 -8.35 -14.23 14.02
N SER A 309 -9.03 -15.14 13.35
CA SER A 309 -9.41 -16.44 13.89
C SER A 309 -9.62 -17.46 12.79
N ALA A 310 -9.64 -18.75 13.10
CA ALA A 310 -9.89 -19.82 12.12
C ALA A 310 -11.20 -19.66 11.31
N SER A 311 -12.11 -18.82 11.77
CA SER A 311 -13.37 -18.49 11.07
C SER A 311 -13.37 -17.07 10.50
N GLY A 312 -12.20 -16.49 10.23
CA GLY A 312 -12.04 -15.10 9.80
C GLY A 312 -11.86 -14.16 10.99
N VAL A 313 -12.42 -12.95 10.94
CA VAL A 313 -12.27 -11.97 12.02
C VAL A 313 -13.39 -12.07 13.08
N ASN A 314 -13.03 -11.80 14.33
CA ASN A 314 -13.99 -11.72 15.43
C ASN A 314 -14.39 -10.25 15.69
N SER A 315 -15.56 -9.85 15.20
CA SER A 315 -16.06 -8.49 15.38
C SER A 315 -16.51 -8.16 16.81
N ALA A 316 -16.78 -9.18 17.65
CA ALA A 316 -17.22 -8.97 19.04
C ALA A 316 -16.05 -8.55 19.95
N THR A 317 -14.84 -8.98 19.63
CA THR A 317 -13.61 -8.69 20.42
C THR A 317 -12.77 -7.58 19.80
N ARG A 318 -13.31 -6.80 18.86
CA ARG A 318 -12.58 -5.70 18.22
C ARG A 318 -12.09 -4.68 19.24
N THR A 319 -10.88 -4.21 19.04
CA THR A 319 -10.32 -3.07 19.76
C THR A 319 -10.54 -1.79 18.97
N VAL A 320 -10.85 -0.69 19.65
CA VAL A 320 -11.02 0.64 19.02
C VAL A 320 -10.07 1.60 19.70
N ILE A 321 -9.27 2.32 18.92
CA ILE A 321 -8.29 3.31 19.37
C ILE A 321 -8.51 4.63 18.61
N ASP A 322 -8.55 5.72 19.33
CA ASP A 322 -8.61 7.10 18.85
C ASP A 322 -7.60 7.99 19.60
N GLN A 323 -7.59 9.28 19.31
CA GLN A 323 -6.69 10.23 19.98
C GLN A 323 -7.00 10.43 21.46
N ASP A 324 -8.23 10.13 21.93
CA ASP A 324 -8.64 10.21 23.34
C ASP A 324 -8.36 8.91 24.11
N SER A 325 -7.90 7.86 23.43
CA SER A 325 -7.63 6.56 24.05
C SER A 325 -6.45 6.63 25.03
N PRO A 326 -6.51 5.93 26.17
CA PRO A 326 -5.44 5.97 27.17
C PRO A 326 -4.06 5.66 26.60
N GLY A 327 -3.11 6.58 26.80
CA GLY A 327 -1.73 6.47 26.35
C GLY A 327 -1.44 6.99 24.94
N VAL A 328 -2.45 7.38 24.18
CA VAL A 328 -2.29 8.09 22.91
C VAL A 328 -2.05 9.56 23.19
N PRO A 329 -0.96 10.19 22.69
CA PRO A 329 -0.70 11.61 22.90
C PRO A 329 -1.69 12.50 22.14
N GLY A 330 -2.15 13.57 22.75
CA GLY A 330 -3.05 14.55 22.13
C GLY A 330 -4.48 14.43 22.62
N ALA A 331 -5.39 15.02 21.88
CA ALA A 331 -6.84 14.94 22.08
C ALA A 331 -7.52 15.01 20.72
N GLY A 332 -8.58 14.25 20.52
CA GLY A 332 -9.29 14.21 19.26
C GLY A 332 -10.24 15.37 19.08
N ALA A 333 -10.18 16.03 17.92
CA ALA A 333 -11.14 17.03 17.50
C ALA A 333 -11.86 16.60 16.22
N SER A 334 -13.09 17.07 16.06
CA SER A 334 -13.89 16.73 14.88
C SER A 334 -13.17 17.12 13.59
N GLY A 335 -12.97 16.16 12.71
CA GLY A 335 -12.34 16.38 11.42
C GLY A 335 -10.86 16.06 11.34
N ASP A 336 -10.13 15.77 12.43
CA ASP A 336 -8.67 15.53 12.44
C ASP A 336 -8.25 14.38 11.52
N GLY A 337 -9.11 13.38 11.33
CA GLY A 337 -8.87 12.30 10.40
C GLY A 337 -7.92 11.22 10.91
N PHE A 338 -7.91 10.93 12.22
CA PHE A 338 -7.15 9.80 12.78
C PHE A 338 -7.56 8.48 12.11
N GLY A 339 -6.60 7.79 11.52
CA GLY A 339 -6.86 6.59 10.72
C GLY A 339 -7.13 6.87 9.24
N THR A 340 -6.91 8.08 8.73
CA THR A 340 -7.01 8.35 7.28
C THR A 340 -6.02 7.51 6.48
N ALA A 341 -4.83 7.29 6.98
CA ALA A 341 -3.84 6.36 6.46
C ALA A 341 -3.32 5.48 7.59
N ILE A 342 -3.11 4.20 7.30
CA ILE A 342 -2.51 3.25 8.24
C ILE A 342 -1.50 2.37 7.51
N ALA A 343 -0.46 1.93 8.22
CA ALA A 343 0.54 1.00 7.72
C ALA A 343 1.08 0.13 8.86
N VAL A 344 1.46 -1.10 8.52
CA VAL A 344 1.88 -2.13 9.48
C VAL A 344 3.38 -2.39 9.37
N GLY A 345 4.05 -2.56 10.51
CA GLY A 345 5.46 -2.99 10.57
C GLY A 345 5.92 -3.13 12.01
N ASP A 346 6.93 -3.94 12.27
CA ASP A 346 7.53 -4.12 13.61
C ASP A 346 8.63 -3.05 13.82
N VAL A 347 8.27 -1.97 14.50
CA VAL A 347 9.14 -0.80 14.72
C VAL A 347 10.15 -1.05 15.84
N ASN A 348 9.77 -1.86 16.83
CA ASN A 348 10.56 -2.11 18.05
C ASN A 348 11.29 -3.44 18.04
N LYS A 349 11.04 -4.29 17.05
CA LYS A 349 11.61 -5.64 16.87
C LYS A 349 11.24 -6.59 18.03
N ASP A 350 9.97 -6.54 18.45
CA ASP A 350 9.45 -7.46 19.47
C ASP A 350 8.68 -8.66 18.91
N GLY A 351 8.58 -8.73 17.56
CA GLY A 351 7.93 -9.80 16.84
C GLY A 351 6.41 -9.61 16.69
N LYS A 352 5.87 -8.48 17.14
CA LYS A 352 4.48 -8.09 16.90
C LYS A 352 4.42 -6.93 15.93
N ALA A 353 3.36 -6.90 15.18
CA ALA A 353 3.12 -5.77 14.31
C ALA A 353 2.74 -4.52 15.12
N ASP A 354 3.30 -3.38 14.74
CA ASP A 354 2.92 -2.06 15.19
C ASP A 354 2.13 -1.38 14.04
N LEU A 355 1.42 -0.30 14.36
CA LEU A 355 0.60 0.42 13.40
C LEU A 355 0.99 1.91 13.34
N ALA A 356 1.43 2.37 12.17
CA ALA A 356 1.47 3.79 11.88
C ALA A 356 0.07 4.29 11.54
N VAL A 357 -0.30 5.45 12.07
CA VAL A 357 -1.61 6.07 11.87
C VAL A 357 -1.42 7.53 11.48
N GLY A 358 -1.96 7.92 10.34
CA GLY A 358 -1.97 9.29 9.88
C GLY A 358 -3.21 10.05 10.34
N THR A 359 -3.01 11.32 10.71
CA THR A 359 -4.04 12.27 11.16
C THR A 359 -3.81 13.60 10.44
N PRO A 360 -4.11 13.65 9.12
CA PRO A 360 -3.64 14.76 8.27
C PRO A 360 -4.33 16.08 8.48
N PHE A 361 -5.47 16.12 9.15
CA PHE A 361 -6.23 17.35 9.34
C PHE A 361 -6.15 17.89 10.79
N ASP A 362 -5.31 17.28 11.62
CA ASP A 362 -5.05 17.71 12.99
C ASP A 362 -4.42 19.12 13.00
N GLU A 363 -4.87 19.96 13.93
CA GLU A 363 -4.28 21.25 14.15
C GLU A 363 -2.99 21.11 14.97
N VAL A 364 -1.87 21.62 14.46
CA VAL A 364 -0.58 21.59 15.12
C VAL A 364 -0.07 23.00 15.37
N SER A 365 0.13 23.35 16.63
CA SER A 365 0.69 24.66 17.03
C SER A 365 -0.09 25.85 16.42
N GLY A 366 -1.43 25.77 16.39
CA GLY A 366 -2.30 26.79 15.82
C GLY A 366 -2.35 26.79 14.28
N ARG A 367 -1.80 25.76 13.62
CA ARG A 367 -1.82 25.59 12.17
C ARG A 367 -2.86 24.54 11.80
N LYS A 368 -4.01 25.00 11.32
CA LYS A 368 -5.13 24.14 10.89
C LYS A 368 -4.68 23.19 9.77
N ASP A 369 -5.10 21.91 9.86
CA ASP A 369 -4.82 20.87 8.86
C ASP A 369 -3.31 20.69 8.58
N ALA A 370 -2.45 21.01 9.56
CA ALA A 370 -1.00 20.79 9.43
C ALA A 370 -0.65 19.30 9.53
N GLY A 371 -1.35 18.58 10.39
CA GLY A 371 -1.34 17.12 10.47
C GLY A 371 -0.26 16.50 11.35
N ARG A 372 -0.50 15.25 11.75
CA ARG A 372 0.37 14.39 12.57
C ARG A 372 0.41 12.98 12.05
N ALA A 373 1.37 12.22 12.54
CA ALA A 373 1.40 10.78 12.46
C ALA A 373 1.69 10.18 13.83
N TYR A 374 1.15 8.98 14.04
CA TYR A 374 1.32 8.21 15.28
C TYR A 374 1.93 6.85 14.97
N VAL A 375 2.55 6.23 15.97
CA VAL A 375 2.81 4.79 16.01
C VAL A 375 2.19 4.23 17.27
N LEU A 376 1.32 3.24 17.08
CA LEU A 376 0.69 2.46 18.12
C LEU A 376 1.39 1.10 18.19
N PHE A 377 1.66 0.59 19.38
CA PHE A 377 2.43 -0.64 19.54
C PHE A 377 1.54 -1.86 19.71
N GLY A 378 1.95 -2.98 19.07
CA GLY A 378 1.41 -4.30 19.32
C GLY A 378 1.76 -4.79 20.72
N SER A 379 0.92 -5.65 21.29
CA SER A 379 1.12 -6.28 22.59
C SER A 379 0.45 -7.64 22.62
N ALA A 380 0.72 -8.48 23.62
CA ALA A 380 0.04 -9.77 23.77
C ALA A 380 -1.50 -9.68 23.85
N SER A 381 -2.05 -8.49 24.08
CA SER A 381 -3.50 -8.24 24.06
C SER A 381 -3.96 -7.50 22.80
N GLY A 382 -3.12 -7.44 21.77
CA GLY A 382 -3.38 -6.69 20.52
C GLY A 382 -2.83 -5.28 20.55
N LEU A 383 -3.28 -4.45 19.62
CA LEU A 383 -2.86 -3.06 19.48
C LEU A 383 -3.28 -2.22 20.70
N THR A 384 -2.39 -1.32 21.14
CA THR A 384 -2.62 -0.50 22.34
C THR A 384 -2.17 0.94 22.16
N GLY A 385 -2.83 1.87 22.88
CA GLY A 385 -2.37 3.26 22.98
C GLY A 385 -1.21 3.44 23.97
N LYS A 386 -0.92 2.44 24.81
CA LYS A 386 0.16 2.54 25.80
C LYS A 386 1.52 2.68 25.13
N GLY A 387 2.22 3.77 25.43
CA GLY A 387 3.52 4.08 24.85
C GLY A 387 3.45 4.64 23.43
N ALA A 388 2.27 4.90 22.89
CA ALA A 388 2.09 5.48 21.57
C ALA A 388 2.97 6.72 21.38
N GLN A 389 3.52 6.87 20.18
CA GLN A 389 4.40 7.96 19.80
C GLN A 389 3.74 8.82 18.73
N THR A 390 4.02 10.13 18.74
CA THR A 390 3.50 11.05 17.72
C THR A 390 4.60 11.95 17.18
N VAL A 391 4.49 12.31 15.91
CA VAL A 391 5.35 13.27 15.22
C VAL A 391 4.55 14.20 14.33
N SER A 392 5.08 15.40 14.17
CA SER A 392 4.63 16.42 13.21
C SER A 392 5.83 17.18 12.68
N GLN A 393 5.64 18.08 11.74
CA GLN A 393 6.72 18.96 11.28
C GLN A 393 7.16 19.98 12.34
N SER A 394 6.33 20.24 13.38
CA SER A 394 6.71 21.03 14.57
C SER A 394 7.49 20.24 15.62
N THR A 395 7.66 18.92 15.44
CA THR A 395 8.45 18.10 16.37
C THR A 395 9.93 18.51 16.27
N LYS A 396 10.56 18.77 17.42
CA LYS A 396 11.97 19.24 17.46
C LYS A 396 12.87 18.31 16.65
N GLY A 397 13.58 18.87 15.67
CA GLY A 397 14.52 18.18 14.78
C GLY A 397 13.92 17.56 13.51
N VAL A 398 12.62 17.64 13.32
CA VAL A 398 11.99 17.32 12.04
C VAL A 398 12.25 18.50 11.10
N PRO A 399 12.80 18.26 9.89
CA PRO A 399 12.98 19.31 8.90
C PRO A 399 11.65 19.89 8.41
N GLY A 400 11.61 21.15 8.12
CA GLY A 400 10.40 21.88 7.74
C GLY A 400 9.76 22.58 8.94
N ALA A 401 8.56 23.07 8.74
CA ALA A 401 7.72 23.65 9.76
C ALA A 401 6.26 23.28 9.46
N SER A 402 5.46 23.05 10.48
CA SER A 402 4.03 22.83 10.26
C SER A 402 3.40 24.11 9.71
N GLU A 403 2.83 24.02 8.53
CA GLU A 403 2.08 25.10 7.88
C GLU A 403 0.60 24.71 7.75
N LYS A 404 -0.25 25.69 7.51
CA LYS A 404 -1.67 25.45 7.31
C LYS A 404 -1.90 24.61 6.04
N ASN A 405 -2.63 23.52 6.19
CA ASN A 405 -3.00 22.57 5.12
C ASN A 405 -1.86 21.73 4.55
N ASP A 406 -0.74 21.52 5.22
CA ASP A 406 0.33 20.61 4.75
C ASP A 406 -0.14 19.17 4.67
N ASN A 407 -1.07 18.80 5.55
CA ASN A 407 -1.63 17.47 5.68
C ASN A 407 -0.54 16.40 5.96
N PHE A 408 0.39 16.67 6.86
CA PHE A 408 1.38 15.69 7.31
C PHE A 408 0.66 14.48 7.93
N GLY A 409 1.00 13.26 7.50
CA GLY A 409 0.28 12.05 7.88
C GLY A 409 -0.81 11.63 6.88
N PHE A 410 -0.94 12.31 5.74
CA PHE A 410 -1.87 11.89 4.70
C PHE A 410 -1.50 10.53 4.10
N GLY A 411 -0.22 10.24 3.98
CA GLY A 411 0.34 8.93 3.68
C GLY A 411 1.31 8.51 4.76
N VAL A 412 1.30 7.23 5.14
CA VAL A 412 2.27 6.63 6.07
C VAL A 412 2.69 5.26 5.55
N THR A 413 3.95 4.87 5.83
CA THR A 413 4.43 3.51 5.62
C THR A 413 5.45 3.11 6.67
N LEU A 414 5.51 1.81 6.98
CA LEU A 414 6.46 1.18 7.90
C LEU A 414 7.22 0.07 7.17
N LEU A 415 8.46 0.35 6.77
CA LEU A 415 9.33 -0.58 6.04
C LEU A 415 10.77 -0.50 6.56
N ASP A 416 11.50 -1.61 6.58
CA ASP A 416 12.90 -1.67 7.05
C ASP A 416 13.87 -1.17 5.99
N HIS A 417 13.90 0.16 5.78
CA HIS A 417 14.79 0.82 4.82
C HIS A 417 16.26 0.73 5.19
N THR A 418 16.56 0.39 6.45
CA THR A 418 17.92 0.37 7.00
C THR A 418 18.49 -1.03 7.23
N LYS A 419 17.70 -2.09 6.96
CA LYS A 419 18.09 -3.50 7.10
C LYS A 419 18.55 -3.84 8.52
N ASP A 420 17.97 -3.21 9.54
CA ASP A 420 18.31 -3.48 10.94
C ASP A 420 17.25 -4.36 11.65
N GLY A 421 16.24 -4.78 10.90
CA GLY A 421 15.15 -5.63 11.33
C GLY A 421 14.05 -4.86 12.09
N ARG A 422 14.01 -3.53 11.95
CA ARG A 422 12.95 -2.65 12.43
C ARG A 422 12.34 -1.90 11.28
N ALA A 423 11.03 -1.79 11.29
CA ALA A 423 10.36 -0.94 10.33
C ALA A 423 10.63 0.54 10.65
N ASP A 424 11.08 1.30 9.66
CA ASP A 424 11.26 2.74 9.71
C ASP A 424 9.96 3.42 9.28
N LEU A 425 9.66 4.60 9.85
CA LEU A 425 8.45 5.34 9.51
C LEU A 425 8.74 6.35 8.39
N VAL A 426 7.92 6.34 7.35
CA VAL A 426 7.86 7.44 6.37
C VAL A 426 6.49 8.10 6.44
N VAL A 427 6.48 9.42 6.48
CA VAL A 427 5.25 10.23 6.58
C VAL A 427 5.20 11.22 5.41
N GLY A 428 4.10 11.27 4.72
CA GLY A 428 3.84 12.19 3.63
C GLY A 428 3.08 13.43 4.05
N ALA A 429 3.43 14.57 3.45
CA ALA A 429 2.76 15.85 3.53
C ALA A 429 2.47 16.36 2.09
N PRO A 430 1.39 15.88 1.45
CA PRO A 430 1.19 16.08 0.00
C PRO A 430 0.88 17.53 -0.40
N ARG A 431 0.56 18.38 0.53
CA ARG A 431 0.29 19.80 0.24
C ARG A 431 1.42 20.74 0.64
N GLU A 432 2.49 20.21 1.22
CA GLU A 432 3.73 20.95 1.51
C GLU A 432 4.23 21.71 0.29
N ASN A 433 4.79 22.91 0.50
CA ASN A 433 5.37 23.72 -0.57
C ASN A 433 4.41 23.99 -1.75
N GLY A 434 3.17 24.38 -1.49
CA GLY A 434 2.21 24.72 -2.52
C GLY A 434 1.72 23.53 -3.35
N ARG A 435 1.56 22.38 -2.71
CA ARG A 435 1.10 21.09 -3.27
C ARG A 435 2.15 20.33 -4.09
N ASP A 436 3.41 20.69 -4.02
CA ASP A 436 4.49 19.84 -4.55
C ASP A 436 4.70 18.63 -3.65
N GLY A 437 4.43 18.78 -2.36
CA GLY A 437 4.49 17.73 -1.35
C GLY A 437 5.90 17.37 -0.90
N ALA A 438 5.96 16.65 0.20
CA ALA A 438 7.19 16.11 0.77
C ALA A 438 6.93 14.79 1.49
N VAL A 439 7.98 14.00 1.67
CA VAL A 439 8.01 12.84 2.55
C VAL A 439 9.08 13.04 3.61
N THR A 440 8.80 12.62 4.83
CA THR A 440 9.75 12.66 5.95
C THR A 440 10.04 11.24 6.42
N PHE A 441 11.30 10.87 6.42
CA PHE A 441 11.80 9.58 6.88
C PHE A 441 12.26 9.67 8.33
N PHE A 442 11.86 8.72 9.15
CA PHE A 442 12.25 8.55 10.55
C PHE A 442 12.83 7.16 10.75
N LYS A 443 14.11 7.09 11.08
CA LYS A 443 14.75 5.81 11.40
C LYS A 443 14.30 5.33 12.78
N SER A 444 13.84 4.09 12.85
CA SER A 444 13.52 3.40 14.11
C SER A 444 14.77 3.06 14.93
N ARG A 445 14.69 3.08 16.25
CA ARG A 445 15.81 2.81 17.15
C ARG A 445 15.39 2.16 18.46
N GLY A 446 16.12 1.12 18.85
CA GLY A 446 15.97 0.48 20.16
C GLY A 446 14.63 -0.21 20.39
N LYS A 447 14.42 -0.69 21.62
CA LYS A 447 13.18 -1.36 22.03
C LYS A 447 11.98 -0.42 22.24
N ALA A 448 12.22 0.90 22.30
CA ALA A 448 11.21 1.91 22.54
C ALA A 448 10.58 2.44 21.24
N GLY A 449 10.84 1.80 20.11
CA GLY A 449 10.31 2.22 18.83
C GLY A 449 11.17 3.30 18.15
N PHE A 450 10.54 4.21 17.41
CA PHE A 450 11.27 5.31 16.84
C PHE A 450 11.27 6.47 17.82
N LEU A 451 12.35 7.05 18.03
CA LEU A 451 12.50 8.36 18.57
C LEU A 451 13.74 9.01 18.02
N PRO A 452 13.62 10.20 18.02
CA PRO A 452 13.39 11.11 16.96
C PRO A 452 14.69 11.74 16.58
N VAL A 453 14.69 12.67 15.70
CA VAL A 453 15.56 13.86 15.71
C VAL A 453 17.01 13.68 15.26
N LEU A 454 17.64 12.51 15.42
CA LEU A 454 19.04 12.33 15.00
C LEU A 454 19.22 11.68 13.63
N SER A 455 18.13 11.22 13.01
CA SER A 455 18.16 10.55 11.70
C SER A 455 16.85 10.81 10.94
N VAL A 456 16.36 12.04 10.98
CA VAL A 456 15.18 12.47 10.23
C VAL A 456 15.64 13.14 8.95
N ARG A 457 15.00 12.80 7.84
CA ARG A 457 15.28 13.39 6.54
C ARG A 457 13.99 13.70 5.80
N ALA A 458 13.78 14.95 5.41
CA ALA A 458 12.71 15.33 4.51
C ALA A 458 13.20 15.34 3.05
N VAL A 459 12.33 14.90 2.16
CA VAL A 459 12.56 14.82 0.71
C VAL A 459 11.37 15.44 0.00
N GLY A 460 11.58 16.56 -0.65
CA GLY A 460 10.55 17.26 -1.42
C GLY A 460 10.68 17.05 -2.93
N ALA A 461 9.74 17.62 -3.68
CA ALA A 461 9.65 17.55 -5.13
C ALA A 461 10.94 18.00 -5.87
N GLY A 462 11.68 18.93 -5.29
CA GLY A 462 12.98 19.38 -5.83
C GLY A 462 14.03 18.28 -5.91
N THR A 463 14.01 17.32 -4.99
CA THR A 463 14.92 16.15 -5.01
C THR A 463 14.75 15.34 -6.29
N PHE A 464 13.55 15.23 -6.81
CA PHE A 464 13.22 14.44 -8.01
C PHE A 464 13.20 15.27 -9.30
N GLY A 465 13.44 16.60 -9.22
CA GLY A 465 13.30 17.49 -10.37
C GLY A 465 11.85 17.68 -10.82
N VAL A 466 10.89 17.47 -9.94
CA VAL A 466 9.44 17.56 -10.22
C VAL A 466 8.76 18.75 -9.53
N LYS A 467 9.55 19.73 -9.06
CA LYS A 467 9.05 20.97 -8.45
C LYS A 467 8.12 21.72 -9.41
N GLY A 468 7.04 22.29 -8.89
CA GLY A 468 6.03 23.01 -9.68
C GLY A 468 5.09 22.12 -10.49
N ARG A 469 5.17 20.79 -10.31
CA ARG A 469 4.30 19.83 -11.01
C ARG A 469 3.01 19.49 -10.26
N ASN A 470 2.73 20.14 -9.11
CA ASN A 470 1.61 19.75 -8.23
C ASN A 470 1.68 18.27 -7.88
N ALA A 471 2.89 17.81 -7.56
CA ALA A 471 3.25 16.39 -7.43
C ALA A 471 2.53 15.70 -6.27
N ARG A 472 2.16 16.46 -5.23
CA ARG A 472 1.56 15.93 -3.99
C ARG A 472 2.32 14.73 -3.44
N LEU A 473 3.68 14.81 -3.44
CA LEU A 473 4.54 13.77 -2.89
C LEU A 473 4.10 13.38 -1.48
N GLY A 474 4.02 12.09 -1.22
CA GLY A 474 3.61 11.55 0.08
C GLY A 474 2.10 11.36 0.22
N GLY A 475 1.30 11.60 -0.83
CA GLY A 475 -0.11 11.23 -0.86
C GLY A 475 -0.32 9.72 -1.03
N VAL A 476 0.56 9.08 -1.79
CA VAL A 476 0.59 7.62 -2.00
C VAL A 476 1.99 7.11 -1.68
N LEU A 477 2.11 6.16 -0.77
CA LEU A 477 3.36 5.50 -0.39
C LEU A 477 3.22 4.01 -0.59
N GLY A 478 4.26 3.36 -1.11
CA GLY A 478 4.36 1.91 -1.14
C GLY A 478 4.34 1.34 0.29
N ARG A 479 3.56 0.28 0.49
CA ARG A 479 3.32 -0.32 1.81
C ARG A 479 3.01 -1.81 1.68
#